data_3aec9d0507dada3e6006a0e9dc149306
#
_entry.id   3aec9d0507dada3e6006a0e9dc149306
#
_cell.length_a   1.000
_cell.length_b   1.000
_cell.length_c   1.000
_cell.angle_alpha   90.00
_cell.angle_beta   90.00
_cell.angle_gamma   90.00
#
_symmetry.space_group_name_H-M   'P 1'
#
loop_
_entity.id
_entity.type
_entity.pdbx_description
1 polymer ?
#
loop_
_entity_poly.entity_id
_entity_poly.type
_entity_poly.pdbx_seq_one_letter_code
_entity_poly.pdbx_strand_id
1 'polypeptide(L)'
;DDTGARLDGIPLALRAVPNEARVRAVAAAVKFLTEKCGLTESYLYDTATGGAELDLETKVQLLAVALCEPAPPHAPVVESADGLRALLEADEVVQIFESYADFVAERSPLSRAKSAEEVEAVLSALGKGTLPASRLTSFDSVTLRRALHSLAVRHERLMSSNSSGSSPSNEPPQTAA
;
A
#
# COMPACT_ATOMS: atom_id res chain seq x y z
N ASP A 1 -16.67 21.84 -30.27
CA ASP A 1 -15.40 21.15 -30.03
C ASP A 1 -14.82 21.69 -28.75
N ASP A 2 -15.31 21.16 -27.66
CA ASP A 2 -14.76 21.44 -26.34
C ASP A 2 -13.53 20.52 -26.19
N THR A 3 -12.42 20.99 -26.69
CA THR A 3 -11.12 20.35 -26.41
C THR A 3 -10.75 20.69 -24.98
N GLY A 4 -11.42 20.04 -24.04
CA GLY A 4 -10.98 20.02 -22.67
C GLY A 4 -9.49 19.64 -22.63
N ALA A 5 -8.69 20.36 -21.87
CA ALA A 5 -7.28 20.06 -21.71
C ALA A 5 -7.14 18.64 -21.17
N ARG A 6 -6.83 17.70 -22.06
CA ARG A 6 -6.57 16.31 -21.71
C ARG A 6 -5.12 16.18 -21.22
N LEU A 7 -4.88 15.24 -20.34
CA LEU A 7 -3.53 14.89 -19.91
C LEU A 7 -2.73 14.14 -20.99
N ASP A 8 -3.31 13.95 -22.18
CA ASP A 8 -2.68 13.28 -23.32
C ASP A 8 -1.35 13.96 -23.71
N GLY A 9 -0.28 13.20 -23.64
CA GLY A 9 1.07 13.66 -23.98
C GLY A 9 1.77 14.48 -22.92
N ILE A 10 1.18 14.70 -21.75
CA ILE A 10 1.86 15.31 -20.61
C ILE A 10 2.62 14.21 -19.87
N PRO A 11 3.95 14.31 -19.73
CA PRO A 11 4.69 13.35 -18.95
C PRO A 11 4.29 13.46 -17.47
N LEU A 12 3.82 12.34 -16.90
CA LEU A 12 3.38 12.26 -15.52
C LEU A 12 4.33 11.38 -14.71
N ALA A 13 4.52 11.72 -13.45
CA ALA A 13 5.18 10.89 -12.47
C ALA A 13 4.23 10.55 -11.31
N LEU A 14 4.46 9.41 -10.68
CA LEU A 14 3.72 8.96 -9.51
C LEU A 14 4.60 9.07 -8.28
N ARG A 15 4.05 9.64 -7.22
CA ARG A 15 4.68 9.64 -5.89
C ARG A 15 3.90 8.76 -4.92
N ALA A 16 4.62 8.11 -4.02
CA ALA A 16 3.98 7.34 -2.95
C ALA A 16 3.24 8.30 -2.00
N VAL A 17 1.98 8.00 -1.74
CA VAL A 17 1.14 8.76 -0.84
C VAL A 17 1.23 8.18 0.57
N PRO A 18 1.57 8.97 1.60
CA PRO A 18 1.61 8.52 2.99
C PRO A 18 0.24 8.00 3.46
N ASN A 19 0.25 7.08 4.44
CA ASN A 19 -0.99 6.49 4.94
C ASN A 19 -1.97 7.54 5.50
N GLU A 20 -1.46 8.58 6.15
CA GLU A 20 -2.27 9.70 6.62
C GLU A 20 -3.01 10.42 5.48
N ALA A 21 -2.35 10.63 4.34
CA ALA A 21 -2.99 11.23 3.18
C ALA A 21 -4.03 10.31 2.55
N ARG A 22 -3.85 8.98 2.64
CA ARG A 22 -4.89 8.02 2.23
C ARG A 22 -6.14 8.11 3.09
N VAL A 23 -5.96 8.19 4.41
CA VAL A 23 -7.09 8.37 5.34
C VAL A 23 -7.83 9.68 5.04
N ARG A 24 -7.08 10.77 4.80
CA ARG A 24 -7.68 12.06 4.41
C ARG A 24 -8.42 11.98 3.07
N ALA A 25 -7.91 11.21 2.11
CA ALA A 25 -8.57 11.01 0.81
C ALA A 25 -9.94 10.34 0.97
N VAL A 26 -10.05 9.30 1.81
CA VAL A 26 -11.35 8.66 2.12
C VAL A 26 -12.29 9.66 2.78
N ALA A 27 -11.85 10.41 3.79
CA ALA A 27 -12.67 11.42 4.46
C ALA A 27 -13.11 12.53 3.50
N ALA A 28 -12.24 12.98 2.59
CA ALA A 28 -12.55 13.96 1.57
C ALA A 28 -13.56 13.43 0.55
N ALA A 29 -13.46 12.14 0.17
CA ALA A 29 -14.41 11.47 -0.72
C ALA A 29 -15.81 11.41 -0.10
N VAL A 30 -15.92 10.96 1.15
CA VAL A 30 -17.20 10.95 1.88
C VAL A 30 -17.79 12.36 1.94
N LYS A 31 -16.99 13.35 2.32
CA LYS A 31 -17.41 14.73 2.40
C LYS A 31 -17.92 15.26 1.05
N PHE A 32 -17.20 15.01 -0.03
CA PHE A 32 -17.60 15.42 -1.37
C PHE A 32 -18.94 14.79 -1.77
N LEU A 33 -19.07 13.49 -1.61
CA LEU A 33 -20.28 12.75 -1.99
C LEU A 33 -21.50 13.16 -1.15
N THR A 34 -21.32 13.46 0.14
CA THR A 34 -22.41 13.89 0.99
C THR A 34 -22.78 15.35 0.78
N GLU A 35 -21.80 16.26 0.74
CA GLU A 35 -22.06 17.71 0.69
C GLU A 35 -22.34 18.23 -0.72
N LYS A 36 -21.71 17.65 -1.75
CA LYS A 36 -21.84 18.12 -3.14
C LYS A 36 -22.80 17.28 -3.97
N CYS A 37 -22.79 15.94 -3.77
CA CYS A 37 -23.68 15.05 -4.50
C CYS A 37 -24.98 14.73 -3.75
N GLY A 38 -25.09 15.13 -2.47
CA GLY A 38 -26.31 14.93 -1.67
C GLY A 38 -26.56 13.48 -1.26
N LEU A 39 -25.55 12.61 -1.33
CA LEU A 39 -25.66 11.22 -0.93
C LEU A 39 -25.59 11.08 0.60
N THR A 40 -26.24 10.06 1.16
CA THR A 40 -26.16 9.78 2.60
C THR A 40 -25.01 8.83 2.89
N GLU A 41 -24.42 8.93 4.09
CA GLU A 41 -23.39 7.98 4.53
C GLU A 41 -23.90 6.53 4.51
N SER A 42 -25.13 6.30 4.92
CA SER A 42 -25.76 4.97 4.85
C SER A 42 -25.80 4.43 3.41
N TYR A 43 -26.15 5.25 2.43
CA TYR A 43 -26.10 4.86 1.03
C TYR A 43 -24.69 4.46 0.60
N LEU A 44 -23.68 5.25 0.98
CA LEU A 44 -22.28 4.99 0.60
C LEU A 44 -21.72 3.69 1.18
N TYR A 45 -22.12 3.34 2.41
CA TYR A 45 -21.56 2.17 3.08
C TYR A 45 -22.42 0.90 2.98
N ASP A 46 -23.76 1.05 2.81
CA ASP A 46 -24.70 -0.08 2.89
C ASP A 46 -25.13 -0.58 1.52
N THR A 47 -24.80 0.13 0.44
CA THR A 47 -25.15 -0.28 -0.92
C THR A 47 -23.94 -0.54 -1.79
N ALA A 48 -24.06 -1.49 -2.73
CA ALA A 48 -22.99 -1.80 -3.67
C ALA A 48 -22.66 -0.61 -4.58
N THR A 49 -23.68 0.13 -5.02
CA THR A 49 -23.51 1.31 -5.88
C THR A 49 -22.84 2.44 -5.12
N GLY A 50 -23.30 2.75 -3.90
CA GLY A 50 -22.68 3.77 -3.06
C GLY A 50 -21.23 3.43 -2.71
N GLY A 51 -20.93 2.15 -2.47
CA GLY A 51 -19.56 1.69 -2.28
C GLY A 51 -18.67 1.89 -3.50
N ALA A 52 -19.21 1.66 -4.71
CA ALA A 52 -18.48 1.90 -5.96
C ALA A 52 -18.21 3.40 -6.20
N GLU A 53 -19.20 4.26 -5.90
CA GLU A 53 -19.04 5.72 -6.00
C GLU A 53 -18.00 6.23 -4.99
N LEU A 54 -18.03 5.72 -3.76
CA LEU A 54 -17.05 6.05 -2.72
C LEU A 54 -15.63 5.59 -3.12
N ASP A 55 -15.50 4.40 -3.69
CA ASP A 55 -14.23 3.87 -4.17
C ASP A 55 -13.66 4.73 -5.30
N LEU A 56 -14.49 5.07 -6.30
CA LEU A 56 -14.08 5.92 -7.41
C LEU A 56 -13.64 7.31 -6.91
N GLU A 57 -14.44 7.95 -6.07
CA GLU A 57 -14.10 9.26 -5.53
C GLU A 57 -12.83 9.21 -4.66
N THR A 58 -12.64 8.14 -3.89
CA THR A 58 -11.40 7.94 -3.13
C THR A 58 -10.18 7.85 -4.05
N LYS A 59 -10.30 7.18 -5.20
CA LYS A 59 -9.24 7.12 -6.22
C LYS A 59 -8.92 8.51 -6.76
N VAL A 60 -9.93 9.32 -7.07
CA VAL A 60 -9.74 10.70 -7.53
C VAL A 60 -8.96 11.53 -6.48
N GLN A 61 -9.37 11.47 -5.22
CA GLN A 61 -8.70 12.19 -4.13
C GLN A 61 -7.24 11.74 -3.93
N LEU A 62 -6.97 10.44 -4.08
CA LEU A 62 -5.61 9.88 -3.98
C LEU A 62 -4.75 10.30 -5.17
N LEU A 63 -5.27 10.21 -6.38
CA LEU A 63 -4.54 10.58 -7.60
C LEU A 63 -4.23 12.08 -7.65
N ALA A 64 -5.12 12.94 -7.18
CA ALA A 64 -4.85 14.38 -7.07
C ALA A 64 -3.61 14.70 -6.22
N VAL A 65 -3.29 13.83 -5.24
CA VAL A 65 -2.08 13.94 -4.43
C VAL A 65 -0.90 13.18 -5.04
N ALA A 66 -1.16 12.04 -5.70
CA ALA A 66 -0.12 11.13 -6.20
C ALA A 66 0.51 11.57 -7.52
N LEU A 67 -0.27 12.23 -8.39
CA LEU A 67 0.19 12.70 -9.70
C LEU A 67 1.05 13.95 -9.54
N CYS A 68 2.24 13.91 -10.09
CA CYS A 68 3.19 15.03 -10.04
C CYS A 68 3.96 15.16 -11.36
N GLU A 69 4.58 16.30 -11.56
CA GLU A 69 5.52 16.51 -12.64
C GLU A 69 6.76 15.62 -12.46
N PRO A 70 7.32 15.06 -13.54
CA PRO A 70 8.52 14.21 -13.46
C PRO A 70 9.77 14.98 -13.06
N ALA A 71 9.81 16.29 -13.33
CA ALA A 71 10.94 17.13 -13.00
C ALA A 71 10.85 17.68 -11.56
N PRO A 72 11.97 17.77 -10.81
CA PRO A 72 11.98 18.45 -9.53
C PRO A 72 11.50 19.91 -9.67
N PRO A 73 10.71 20.42 -8.73
CA PRO A 73 10.39 19.92 -7.39
C PRO A 73 9.24 18.89 -7.31
N HIS A 74 8.86 18.22 -8.40
CA HIS A 74 7.75 17.28 -8.47
C HIS A 74 6.41 17.92 -8.01
N ALA A 75 6.11 19.06 -8.61
CA ALA A 75 4.88 19.81 -8.33
C ALA A 75 3.64 18.93 -8.60
N PRO A 76 2.54 19.09 -7.86
CA PRO A 76 1.29 18.44 -8.18
C PRO A 76 0.82 18.84 -9.59
N VAL A 77 0.33 17.90 -10.37
CA VAL A 77 -0.22 18.17 -11.73
C VAL A 77 -1.53 18.96 -11.65
N VAL A 78 -2.28 18.75 -10.58
CA VAL A 78 -3.54 19.44 -10.30
C VAL A 78 -3.50 20.02 -8.89
N GLU A 79 -4.14 21.17 -8.70
CA GLU A 79 -4.20 21.81 -7.38
C GLU A 79 -5.21 21.14 -6.44
N SER A 80 -6.19 20.43 -7.01
CA SER A 80 -7.27 19.80 -6.25
C SER A 80 -7.88 18.61 -6.99
N ALA A 81 -8.66 17.80 -6.28
CA ALA A 81 -9.46 16.73 -6.87
C ALA A 81 -10.51 17.26 -7.86
N ASP A 82 -11.01 18.49 -7.71
CA ASP A 82 -11.92 19.11 -8.69
C ASP A 82 -11.23 19.31 -10.04
N GLY A 83 -9.97 19.74 -10.03
CA GLY A 83 -9.16 19.84 -11.24
C GLY A 83 -9.00 18.49 -11.92
N LEU A 84 -8.79 17.42 -11.17
CA LEU A 84 -8.65 16.07 -11.73
C LEU A 84 -9.98 15.56 -12.35
N ARG A 85 -11.13 15.80 -11.67
CA ARG A 85 -12.45 15.43 -12.21
C ARG A 85 -12.79 16.18 -13.51
N ALA A 86 -12.28 17.40 -13.67
CA ALA A 86 -12.48 18.16 -14.88
C ALA A 86 -11.63 17.66 -16.07
N LEU A 87 -10.55 16.93 -15.78
CA LEU A 87 -9.58 16.47 -16.78
C LEU A 87 -9.76 15.00 -17.17
N LEU A 88 -10.26 14.16 -16.26
CA LEU A 88 -10.32 12.70 -16.44
C LEU A 88 -11.75 12.18 -16.36
N GLU A 89 -12.05 11.20 -17.21
CA GLU A 89 -13.24 10.38 -17.12
C GLU A 89 -13.06 9.26 -16.07
N ALA A 90 -14.16 8.65 -15.62
CA ALA A 90 -14.14 7.61 -14.58
C ALA A 90 -13.22 6.42 -14.95
N ASP A 91 -13.25 5.98 -16.18
CA ASP A 91 -12.45 4.86 -16.69
C ASP A 91 -10.96 5.22 -16.72
N GLU A 92 -10.62 6.45 -17.04
CA GLU A 92 -9.24 6.96 -17.03
C GLU A 92 -8.70 7.02 -15.60
N VAL A 93 -9.53 7.46 -14.63
CA VAL A 93 -9.19 7.44 -13.19
C VAL A 93 -8.87 6.01 -12.73
N VAL A 94 -9.69 5.03 -13.11
CA VAL A 94 -9.46 3.62 -12.76
C VAL A 94 -8.15 3.13 -13.36
N GLN A 95 -7.88 3.40 -14.62
CA GLN A 95 -6.70 2.95 -15.35
C GLN A 95 -5.39 3.54 -14.78
N ILE A 96 -5.41 4.85 -14.47
CA ILE A 96 -4.26 5.51 -13.82
C ILE A 96 -4.08 4.99 -12.40
N PHE A 97 -5.17 4.71 -11.68
CA PHE A 97 -5.10 4.16 -10.34
C PHE A 97 -4.53 2.74 -10.31
N GLU A 98 -4.81 1.90 -11.30
CA GLU A 98 -4.16 0.59 -11.44
C GLU A 98 -2.64 0.75 -11.59
N SER A 99 -2.19 1.67 -12.43
CA SER A 99 -0.77 2.00 -12.57
C SER A 99 -0.15 2.51 -11.25
N TYR A 100 -0.89 3.31 -10.50
CA TYR A 100 -0.49 3.75 -9.17
C TYR A 100 -0.43 2.59 -8.17
N ALA A 101 -1.39 1.67 -8.21
CA ALA A 101 -1.39 0.49 -7.34
C ALA A 101 -0.18 -0.42 -7.62
N ASP A 102 0.20 -0.58 -8.89
CA ASP A 102 1.39 -1.32 -9.29
C ASP A 102 2.67 -0.64 -8.82
N PHE A 103 2.78 0.67 -9.01
CA PHE A 103 3.89 1.47 -8.50
C PHE A 103 4.05 1.35 -6.98
N VAL A 104 2.95 1.41 -6.22
CA VAL A 104 2.97 1.23 -4.77
C VAL A 104 3.38 -0.20 -4.40
N ALA A 105 2.89 -1.20 -5.12
CA ALA A 105 3.25 -2.59 -4.87
C ALA A 105 4.72 -2.90 -5.16
N GLU A 106 5.29 -2.30 -6.20
CA GLU A 106 6.73 -2.42 -6.48
C GLU A 106 7.59 -1.82 -5.35
N ARG A 107 7.13 -0.70 -4.75
CA ARG A 107 7.83 -0.04 -3.65
C ARG A 107 7.56 -0.67 -2.28
N SER A 108 6.39 -1.26 -2.11
CA SER A 108 5.93 -1.85 -0.85
C SER A 108 5.25 -3.19 -1.12
N PRO A 109 6.01 -4.23 -1.50
CA PRO A 109 5.46 -5.52 -1.89
C PRO A 109 4.60 -6.17 -0.81
N LEU A 110 4.85 -5.87 0.47
CA LEU A 110 4.02 -6.35 1.58
C LEU A 110 2.63 -5.71 1.62
N SER A 111 2.39 -4.57 0.97
CA SER A 111 1.06 -3.95 0.91
C SER A 111 0.04 -4.80 0.16
N ARG A 112 0.48 -5.71 -0.71
CA ARG A 112 -0.35 -6.68 -1.43
C ARG A 112 -0.45 -8.05 -0.74
N ALA A 113 0.39 -8.32 0.25
CA ALA A 113 0.38 -9.60 0.95
C ALA A 113 -0.93 -9.77 1.73
N LYS A 114 -1.79 -10.69 1.28
CA LYS A 114 -3.09 -10.98 1.87
C LYS A 114 -3.04 -12.15 2.84
N SER A 115 -2.03 -13.02 2.70
CA SER A 115 -1.84 -14.20 3.55
C SER A 115 -0.53 -14.15 4.34
N ALA A 116 -0.41 -14.99 5.36
CA ALA A 116 0.82 -15.14 6.12
C ALA A 116 1.97 -15.68 5.26
N GLU A 117 1.64 -16.58 4.32
CA GLU A 117 2.59 -17.18 3.39
C GLU A 117 3.18 -16.15 2.44
N GLU A 118 2.35 -15.22 1.92
CA GLU A 118 2.80 -14.12 1.07
C GLU A 118 3.73 -13.16 1.82
N VAL A 119 3.39 -12.82 3.08
CA VAL A 119 4.28 -12.02 3.94
C VAL A 119 5.62 -12.73 4.16
N GLU A 120 5.59 -14.04 4.44
CA GLU A 120 6.81 -14.83 4.64
C GLU A 120 7.67 -14.92 3.37
N ALA A 121 7.04 -15.05 2.19
CA ALA A 121 7.74 -15.04 0.92
C ALA A 121 8.50 -13.71 0.69
N VAL A 122 7.87 -12.57 0.98
CA VAL A 122 8.49 -11.24 0.86
C VAL A 122 9.62 -11.08 1.89
N LEU A 123 9.42 -11.49 3.15
CA LEU A 123 10.46 -11.44 4.18
C LEU A 123 11.65 -12.35 3.84
N SER A 124 11.38 -13.51 3.25
CA SER A 124 12.43 -14.41 2.77
C SER A 124 13.24 -13.79 1.62
N ALA A 125 12.58 -13.11 0.68
CA ALA A 125 13.23 -12.41 -0.43
C ALA A 125 14.11 -11.26 0.06
N LEU A 126 13.66 -10.51 1.08
CA LEU A 126 14.46 -9.50 1.77
C LEU A 126 15.69 -10.11 2.45
N GLY A 127 15.50 -11.21 3.18
CA GLY A 127 16.59 -11.90 3.88
C GLY A 127 17.63 -12.51 2.93
N LYS A 128 17.23 -12.87 1.71
CA LYS A 128 18.14 -13.37 0.67
C LYS A 128 18.80 -12.25 -0.16
N GLY A 129 18.48 -11.00 0.11
CA GLY A 129 18.99 -9.84 -0.64
C GLY A 129 18.43 -9.73 -2.07
N THR A 130 17.42 -10.50 -2.43
CA THR A 130 16.76 -10.43 -3.73
C THR A 130 15.76 -9.27 -3.81
N LEU A 131 15.38 -8.72 -2.66
CA LEU A 131 14.57 -7.51 -2.55
C LEU A 131 15.37 -6.48 -1.73
N PRO A 132 15.62 -5.26 -2.25
CA PRO A 132 16.40 -4.26 -1.52
C PRO A 132 15.62 -3.70 -0.33
N ALA A 133 16.32 -3.46 0.79
CA ALA A 133 15.73 -2.92 2.02
C ALA A 133 15.09 -1.54 1.83
N SER A 134 15.52 -0.76 0.84
CA SER A 134 14.90 0.52 0.48
C SER A 134 13.43 0.40 0.06
N ARG A 135 12.98 -0.81 -0.33
CA ARG A 135 11.57 -1.10 -0.61
C ARG A 135 10.70 -1.15 0.67
N LEU A 136 11.31 -1.18 1.85
CA LEU A 136 10.58 -1.17 3.14
C LEU A 136 10.14 0.23 3.59
N THR A 137 10.66 1.30 2.99
CA THR A 137 10.45 2.67 3.46
C THR A 137 9.03 3.22 3.27
N SER A 138 8.18 2.49 2.53
CA SER A 138 6.81 2.92 2.22
C SER A 138 5.71 2.09 2.92
N PHE A 139 6.06 1.32 3.97
CA PHE A 139 5.07 0.51 4.69
C PHE A 139 4.08 1.37 5.45
N ASP A 140 2.80 1.02 5.33
CA ASP A 140 1.80 1.50 6.26
C ASP A 140 1.92 0.80 7.62
N SER A 141 1.28 1.36 8.64
CA SER A 141 1.37 0.84 10.01
C SER A 141 0.80 -0.58 10.18
N VAL A 142 -0.19 -0.96 9.38
CA VAL A 142 -0.81 -2.30 9.42
C VAL A 142 0.15 -3.33 8.82
N THR A 143 0.72 -3.01 7.67
CA THR A 143 1.70 -3.86 6.99
C THR A 143 2.97 -4.02 7.82
N LEU A 144 3.44 -2.93 8.44
CA LEU A 144 4.59 -2.98 9.34
C LEU A 144 4.32 -3.89 10.56
N ARG A 145 3.14 -3.80 11.17
CA ARG A 145 2.74 -4.68 12.28
C ARG A 145 2.70 -6.16 11.87
N ARG A 146 2.15 -6.46 10.69
CA ARG A 146 2.13 -7.83 10.15
C ARG A 146 3.54 -8.37 9.93
N ALA A 147 4.42 -7.57 9.34
CA ALA A 147 5.82 -7.93 9.13
C ALA A 147 6.55 -8.17 10.46
N LEU A 148 6.38 -7.28 11.43
CA LEU A 148 6.97 -7.43 12.76
C LEU A 148 6.46 -8.68 13.49
N HIS A 149 5.15 -8.96 13.41
CA HIS A 149 4.57 -10.18 13.99
C HIS A 149 5.17 -11.44 13.36
N SER A 150 5.26 -11.50 12.03
CA SER A 150 5.86 -12.64 11.32
C SER A 150 7.33 -12.82 11.67
N LEU A 151 8.09 -11.74 11.81
CA LEU A 151 9.50 -11.79 12.26
C LEU A 151 9.63 -12.28 13.70
N ALA A 152 8.75 -11.83 14.61
CA ALA A 152 8.74 -12.26 16.00
C ALA A 152 8.46 -13.78 16.12
N VAL A 153 7.43 -14.28 15.42
CA VAL A 153 7.09 -15.71 15.36
C VAL A 153 8.26 -16.53 14.80
N ARG A 154 8.93 -16.02 13.76
CA ARG A 154 10.11 -16.68 13.19
C ARG A 154 11.28 -16.72 14.16
N HIS A 155 11.53 -15.63 14.86
CA HIS A 155 12.57 -15.57 15.89
C HIS A 155 12.32 -16.57 17.02
N GLU A 156 11.10 -16.65 17.54
CA GLU A 156 10.72 -17.62 18.56
C GLU A 156 10.95 -19.06 18.12
N ARG A 157 10.58 -19.41 16.87
CA ARG A 157 10.84 -20.74 16.31
C ARG A 157 12.33 -21.07 16.23
N LEU A 158 13.18 -20.12 15.83
CA LEU A 158 14.62 -20.30 15.77
C LEU A 158 15.23 -20.48 17.16
N MET A 159 14.77 -19.72 18.15
CA MET A 159 15.25 -19.87 19.53
C MET A 159 14.81 -21.19 20.14
N SER A 160 13.59 -21.65 19.88
CA SER A 160 13.08 -22.93 20.35
C SER A 160 13.80 -24.13 19.73
N SER A 161 14.20 -24.04 18.45
CA SER A 161 14.97 -25.11 17.77
C SER A 161 16.41 -25.22 18.27
N ASN A 162 17.02 -24.11 18.70
CA ASN A 162 18.37 -24.10 19.26
C ASN A 162 18.44 -24.62 20.71
N SER A 163 17.33 -24.53 21.47
CA SER A 163 17.30 -25.01 22.87
C SER A 163 17.14 -26.52 23.00
N SER A 164 16.74 -27.23 21.95
CA SER A 164 16.57 -28.70 21.97
C SER A 164 17.83 -29.50 21.61
N GLY A 165 18.95 -28.82 21.33
CA GLY A 165 20.19 -29.46 20.82
C GLY A 165 21.29 -29.73 21.84
N SER A 166 21.13 -29.40 23.12
CA SER A 166 22.17 -29.59 24.13
C SER A 166 21.72 -30.50 25.28
N SER A 167 21.65 -31.81 25.00
CA SER A 167 21.78 -32.81 26.06
C SER A 167 23.26 -33.18 26.16
N PRO A 168 23.94 -32.90 27.28
CA PRO A 168 25.27 -33.44 27.53
C PRO A 168 25.10 -34.94 27.77
N SER A 169 25.67 -35.78 26.93
CA SER A 169 25.89 -37.19 27.19
C SER A 169 26.89 -37.32 28.33
N ASN A 170 26.36 -37.52 29.51
CA ASN A 170 27.13 -37.96 30.69
C ASN A 170 27.40 -39.46 30.55
N GLU A 171 28.50 -39.80 29.92
CA GLU A 171 29.04 -41.15 29.93
C GLU A 171 29.93 -41.28 31.18
N PRO A 172 29.65 -42.22 32.15
CA PRO A 172 30.49 -42.41 33.30
C PRO A 172 31.79 -43.07 32.92
N PRO A 173 32.94 -42.76 33.61
CA PRO A 173 34.23 -43.38 33.28
C PRO A 173 34.22 -44.88 33.67
N GLN A 174 34.51 -45.73 32.69
CA GLN A 174 34.78 -47.15 32.90
C GLN A 174 36.11 -47.26 33.66
N THR A 175 36.05 -47.74 34.88
CA THR A 175 37.19 -48.19 35.70
C THR A 175 37.65 -49.53 35.18
N ALA A 176 38.86 -49.58 34.60
CA ALA A 176 39.56 -50.83 34.34
C ALA A 176 40.23 -51.34 35.63
N ALA A 177 39.95 -52.58 36.00
CA ALA A 177 40.73 -53.40 36.87
C ALA A 177 41.44 -54.50 36.09
#